data_7ef4689d67e97112f7717087bad915b3
#
_entry.id   7ef4689d67e97112f7717087bad915b3
#
_cell.length_a   1.000
_cell.length_b   1.000
_cell.length_c   1.000
_cell.angle_alpha   90.00
_cell.angle_beta   90.00
_cell.angle_gamma   90.00
#
_symmetry.space_group_name_H-M   'P 1'
#
loop_
_entity.id
_entity.type
_entity.pdbx_description
1 polymer ?
#
loop_
_entity_poly.entity_id
_entity_poly.type
_entity_poly.pdbx_seq_one_letter_code
_entity_poly.pdbx_strand_id
1 'polypeptide(L)'
;MNDAYLHPESETACRADMQRLQEERLRATVVQAARSPFYRERFRQLGIDPKHVRTLDDLRRFGFTTKQDLRATYPYGMLAVGRDQVVRVHVSSGTTGTPTAVCHTQRDIDRWADIMARSMYMVGLRKHDVMQNMMTYGMFTGGLGVHYGAERLGMMVLPTSAGNTERQIRLMRDFGTTALHITPTYALHLIGVLAGMGSDPKSLGIRYAIIGGEPCSPTARKKLEEAFGFRTVNCFGLSEMNGPGAGFECPTDGGLHLWEDHFIVEIIDPDTGEVLPAGREGELVMTTLQREAMPLLRYRTRDLTRIIPEQCRCGRTHVRIEPIKARSDDMLILGGVNVYPSQVEQVLMAFPEVGNNWVMVLTRRESLDKMTIRVEIKPEAFTGDVKQLQALRDRIAHAVKGEILINPQVELVEPGSLPEMVGKAKRVIDRREAE
;
A
#
# COMPACT_ATOMS: atom_id res chain seq x y z
N MET A 1 24.84 4.22 22.97
CA MET A 1 23.95 4.92 21.99
C MET A 1 22.68 4.10 21.88
N ASN A 2 21.53 4.74 21.90
CA ASN A 2 20.24 4.03 21.85
C ASN A 2 20.06 3.45 20.45
N ASP A 3 20.23 2.14 20.30
CA ASP A 3 20.17 1.39 19.01
C ASP A 3 18.73 1.24 18.47
N ALA A 4 17.79 2.06 18.97
CA ALA A 4 16.38 2.02 18.59
C ALA A 4 16.04 2.87 17.36
N TYR A 5 16.87 3.86 17.01
CA TYR A 5 16.62 4.83 15.96
C TYR A 5 17.80 4.93 14.99
N LEU A 6 17.50 5.02 13.69
CA LEU A 6 18.54 5.27 12.68
C LEU A 6 18.91 6.76 12.67
N HIS A 7 17.92 7.63 12.82
CA HIS A 7 18.06 9.09 12.87
C HIS A 7 17.36 9.66 14.11
N PRO A 8 17.98 9.54 15.32
CA PRO A 8 17.34 9.91 16.58
C PRO A 8 16.76 11.34 16.58
N GLU A 9 17.49 12.31 16.02
CA GLU A 9 17.11 13.72 16.01
C GLU A 9 15.78 13.98 15.30
N SER A 10 15.55 13.32 14.15
CA SER A 10 14.29 13.45 13.40
C SER A 10 13.19 12.52 13.90
N GLU A 11 13.55 11.30 14.32
CA GLU A 11 12.59 10.29 14.76
C GLU A 11 11.94 10.62 16.12
N THR A 12 12.62 11.39 16.96
CA THR A 12 12.16 11.77 18.31
C THR A 12 12.04 13.28 18.52
N ALA A 13 12.02 14.07 17.45
CA ALA A 13 11.85 15.52 17.52
C ALA A 13 10.55 15.89 18.24
N CYS A 14 10.59 16.90 19.13
CA CYS A 14 9.35 17.35 19.76
C CYS A 14 8.39 17.95 18.73
N ARG A 15 7.10 18.02 19.06
CA ARG A 15 6.08 18.50 18.10
C ARG A 15 6.38 19.88 17.55
N ALA A 16 6.88 20.79 18.38
CA ALA A 16 7.21 22.16 17.96
C ALA A 16 8.39 22.19 16.96
N ASP A 17 9.40 21.34 17.18
CA ASP A 17 10.56 21.24 16.27
C ASP A 17 10.16 20.60 14.95
N MET A 18 9.33 19.56 14.99
CA MET A 18 8.79 18.92 13.78
C MET A 18 7.96 19.92 12.96
N GLN A 19 7.09 20.69 13.61
CA GLN A 19 6.30 21.71 12.93
C GLN A 19 7.18 22.77 12.26
N ARG A 20 8.19 23.28 12.97
CA ARG A 20 9.13 24.25 12.38
C ARG A 20 9.85 23.68 11.17
N LEU A 21 10.30 22.42 11.25
CA LEU A 21 10.93 21.70 10.15
C LEU A 21 9.97 21.53 8.95
N GLN A 22 8.75 21.14 9.23
CA GLN A 22 7.73 21.02 8.17
C GLN A 22 7.43 22.35 7.48
N GLU A 23 7.30 23.44 8.24
CA GLU A 23 7.06 24.77 7.67
C GLU A 23 8.25 25.29 6.85
N GLU A 24 9.48 25.04 7.30
CA GLU A 24 10.70 25.35 6.55
C GLU A 24 10.72 24.60 5.22
N ARG A 25 10.50 23.28 5.28
CA ARG A 25 10.48 22.40 4.09
C ARG A 25 9.30 22.70 3.17
N LEU A 26 8.13 23.07 3.72
CA LEU A 26 6.97 23.48 2.94
C LEU A 26 7.27 24.72 2.09
N ARG A 27 7.87 25.75 2.68
CA ARG A 27 8.27 26.97 1.94
C ARG A 27 9.14 26.62 0.74
N ALA A 28 10.17 25.80 0.94
CA ALA A 28 11.04 25.35 -0.15
C ALA A 28 10.28 24.52 -1.20
N THR A 29 9.41 23.62 -0.74
CA THR A 29 8.62 22.73 -1.61
C THR A 29 7.64 23.52 -2.48
N VAL A 30 6.95 24.52 -1.95
CA VAL A 30 6.01 25.36 -2.71
C VAL A 30 6.73 26.16 -3.79
N VAL A 31 7.89 26.74 -3.46
CA VAL A 31 8.73 27.44 -4.44
C VAL A 31 9.23 26.47 -5.52
N GLN A 32 9.59 25.25 -5.17
CA GLN A 32 9.98 24.22 -6.13
C GLN A 32 8.80 23.79 -6.99
N ALA A 33 7.62 23.55 -6.42
CA ALA A 33 6.42 23.18 -7.14
C ALA A 33 6.02 24.22 -8.19
N ALA A 34 6.15 25.53 -7.89
CA ALA A 34 5.87 26.63 -8.80
C ALA A 34 6.70 26.61 -10.11
N ARG A 35 7.78 25.83 -10.16
CA ARG A 35 8.58 25.65 -11.38
C ARG A 35 7.89 24.73 -12.39
N SER A 36 7.01 23.84 -11.94
CA SER A 36 6.26 22.97 -12.85
C SER A 36 5.17 23.75 -13.60
N PRO A 37 4.87 23.38 -14.85
CA PRO A 37 3.78 24.02 -15.61
C PRO A 37 2.44 23.98 -14.87
N PHE A 38 2.11 22.81 -14.27
CA PHE A 38 0.86 22.59 -13.57
C PHE A 38 0.67 23.52 -12.36
N TYR A 39 1.63 23.55 -11.42
CA TYR A 39 1.47 24.38 -10.23
C TYR A 39 1.65 25.86 -10.51
N ARG A 40 2.46 26.25 -11.51
CA ARG A 40 2.55 27.64 -11.94
C ARG A 40 1.20 28.18 -12.37
N GLU A 41 0.49 27.43 -13.21
CA GLU A 41 -0.84 27.82 -13.66
C GLU A 41 -1.87 27.78 -12.51
N ARG A 42 -1.83 26.74 -11.66
CA ARG A 42 -2.74 26.64 -10.50
C ARG A 42 -2.55 27.80 -9.53
N PHE A 43 -1.31 28.19 -9.23
CA PHE A 43 -1.04 29.31 -8.33
C PHE A 43 -1.51 30.63 -8.92
N ARG A 44 -1.34 30.80 -10.23
CA ARG A 44 -1.86 31.99 -10.93
C ARG A 44 -3.39 32.06 -10.83
N GLN A 45 -4.10 30.95 -11.05
CA GLN A 45 -5.56 30.89 -10.96
C GLN A 45 -6.09 31.16 -9.55
N LEU A 46 -5.37 30.68 -8.53
CA LEU A 46 -5.75 30.87 -7.13
C LEU A 46 -5.24 32.19 -6.52
N GLY A 47 -4.48 33.00 -7.26
CA GLY A 47 -3.89 34.23 -6.75
C GLY A 47 -2.88 33.99 -5.62
N ILE A 48 -2.18 32.85 -5.63
CA ILE A 48 -1.22 32.48 -4.61
C ILE A 48 0.20 32.84 -5.07
N ASP A 49 0.89 33.69 -4.30
CA ASP A 49 2.33 33.87 -4.45
C ASP A 49 3.07 32.83 -3.57
N PRO A 50 3.85 31.92 -4.18
CA PRO A 50 4.63 30.90 -3.46
C PRO A 50 5.52 31.48 -2.35
N LYS A 51 5.98 32.73 -2.50
CA LYS A 51 6.85 33.39 -1.52
C LYS A 51 6.12 33.79 -0.22
N HIS A 52 4.79 33.84 -0.26
CA HIS A 52 3.98 34.25 0.89
C HIS A 52 3.47 33.07 1.72
N VAL A 53 3.74 31.85 1.33
CA VAL A 53 3.43 30.63 2.11
C VAL A 53 4.41 30.54 3.29
N ARG A 54 3.90 30.47 4.50
CA ARG A 54 4.70 30.49 5.74
C ARG A 54 4.42 29.34 6.67
N THR A 55 3.18 28.96 6.81
CA THR A 55 2.67 28.01 7.81
C THR A 55 1.98 26.81 7.17
N LEU A 56 1.72 25.77 7.96
CA LEU A 56 0.94 24.60 7.52
C LEU A 56 -0.51 24.99 7.18
N ASP A 57 -1.08 26.01 7.83
CA ASP A 57 -2.45 26.47 7.50
C ASP A 57 -2.54 27.09 6.12
N ASP A 58 -1.49 27.72 5.62
CA ASP A 58 -1.46 28.26 4.25
C ASP A 58 -1.65 27.15 3.20
N LEU A 59 -1.31 25.90 3.53
CA LEU A 59 -1.43 24.76 2.64
C LEU A 59 -2.87 24.52 2.17
N ARG A 60 -3.86 24.82 3.04
CA ARG A 60 -5.28 24.64 2.73
C ARG A 60 -5.75 25.50 1.55
N ARG A 61 -5.02 26.57 1.22
CA ARG A 61 -5.34 27.49 0.11
C ARG A 61 -5.07 26.89 -1.28
N PHE A 62 -4.25 25.82 -1.37
CA PHE A 62 -3.82 25.25 -2.66
C PHE A 62 -4.87 24.34 -3.33
N GLY A 63 -5.93 24.00 -2.63
CA GLY A 63 -6.84 22.93 -3.08
C GLY A 63 -6.14 21.57 -3.08
N PHE A 64 -6.74 20.60 -3.76
CA PHE A 64 -6.18 19.24 -3.82
C PHE A 64 -5.53 18.96 -5.17
N THR A 65 -4.48 18.16 -5.13
CA THR A 65 -3.93 17.48 -6.31
C THR A 65 -4.50 16.07 -6.37
N THR A 66 -4.89 15.62 -7.55
CA THR A 66 -5.54 14.33 -7.76
C THR A 66 -4.80 13.47 -8.79
N LYS A 67 -5.15 12.20 -8.87
CA LYS A 67 -4.65 11.31 -9.92
C LYS A 67 -5.05 11.77 -11.32
N GLN A 68 -6.19 12.44 -11.44
CA GLN A 68 -6.65 13.01 -12.72
C GLN A 68 -5.74 14.17 -13.18
N ASP A 69 -5.27 15.00 -12.25
CA ASP A 69 -4.30 16.05 -12.57
C ASP A 69 -2.99 15.46 -13.13
N LEU A 70 -2.49 14.36 -12.54
CA LEU A 70 -1.29 13.68 -13.05
C LEU A 70 -1.52 13.11 -14.45
N ARG A 71 -2.70 12.54 -14.71
CA ARG A 71 -3.07 11.99 -16.03
C ARG A 71 -3.22 13.09 -17.07
N ALA A 72 -3.90 14.18 -16.73
CA ALA A 72 -4.11 15.32 -17.62
C ALA A 72 -2.79 16.03 -18.00
N THR A 73 -1.78 15.92 -17.14
CA THR A 73 -0.47 16.56 -17.34
C THR A 73 0.64 15.57 -17.73
N TYR A 74 0.26 14.32 -18.07
CA TYR A 74 1.20 13.29 -18.51
C TYR A 74 1.97 13.74 -19.76
N PRO A 75 3.29 13.47 -19.90
CA PRO A 75 4.14 12.85 -18.86
C PRO A 75 4.87 13.86 -17.97
N TYR A 76 5.03 15.13 -18.36
CA TYR A 76 5.96 16.08 -17.75
C TYR A 76 5.32 17.36 -17.19
N GLY A 77 4.00 17.52 -17.25
CA GLY A 77 3.34 18.75 -16.79
C GLY A 77 3.50 19.03 -15.30
N MET A 78 3.79 18.00 -14.49
CA MET A 78 4.12 18.13 -13.06
C MET A 78 5.63 18.29 -12.79
N LEU A 79 6.50 18.20 -13.83
CA LEU A 79 7.96 18.23 -13.63
C LEU A 79 8.42 19.65 -13.24
N ALA A 80 9.14 19.74 -12.14
CA ALA A 80 9.63 20.98 -11.53
C ALA A 80 11.16 21.20 -11.72
N VAL A 81 11.81 20.34 -12.49
CA VAL A 81 13.26 20.39 -12.84
C VAL A 81 13.45 20.23 -14.34
N GLY A 82 14.67 20.46 -14.83
CA GLY A 82 15.06 20.12 -16.20
C GLY A 82 15.00 18.60 -16.43
N ARG A 83 14.66 18.17 -17.64
CA ARG A 83 14.60 16.73 -17.99
C ARG A 83 15.95 16.03 -17.86
N ASP A 84 17.02 16.74 -18.03
CA ASP A 84 18.42 16.32 -17.85
C ASP A 84 18.74 15.97 -16.38
N GLN A 85 17.96 16.46 -15.44
CA GLN A 85 18.11 16.14 -14.00
C GLN A 85 17.31 14.91 -13.58
N VAL A 86 16.45 14.38 -14.47
CA VAL A 86 15.63 13.18 -14.18
C VAL A 86 16.45 11.93 -14.45
N VAL A 87 16.71 11.15 -13.40
CA VAL A 87 17.47 9.89 -13.50
C VAL A 87 16.58 8.65 -13.51
N ARG A 88 15.29 8.80 -13.13
CA ARG A 88 14.33 7.69 -13.12
C ARG A 88 12.91 8.17 -13.34
N VAL A 89 12.13 7.34 -14.03
CA VAL A 89 10.68 7.49 -14.19
C VAL A 89 10.00 6.19 -13.81
N HIS A 90 9.00 6.29 -12.93
CA HIS A 90 8.05 5.21 -12.67
C HIS A 90 6.74 5.53 -13.35
N VAL A 91 6.06 4.50 -13.86
CA VAL A 91 4.80 4.66 -14.58
C VAL A 91 3.78 3.67 -14.03
N SER A 92 2.57 4.15 -13.74
CA SER A 92 1.48 3.27 -13.33
C SER A 92 0.98 2.42 -14.51
N SER A 93 0.32 1.29 -14.22
CA SER A 93 -0.13 0.33 -15.26
C SER A 93 -1.12 0.90 -16.28
N GLY A 94 -1.76 2.04 -15.99
CA GLY A 94 -2.69 2.69 -16.93
C GLY A 94 -3.88 1.83 -17.37
N THR A 95 -4.27 0.81 -16.60
CA THR A 95 -5.34 -0.15 -16.93
C THR A 95 -6.68 0.50 -17.25
N THR A 96 -6.87 1.75 -16.84
CA THR A 96 -8.11 2.53 -17.04
C THR A 96 -7.89 3.78 -17.92
N GLY A 97 -6.88 3.81 -18.78
CA GLY A 97 -6.58 4.94 -19.66
C GLY A 97 -5.13 5.47 -19.54
N THR A 98 -4.94 6.79 -19.63
CA THR A 98 -3.62 7.42 -19.56
C THR A 98 -2.92 7.06 -18.23
N PRO A 99 -1.68 6.54 -18.27
CA PRO A 99 -0.93 6.23 -17.07
C PRO A 99 -0.52 7.49 -16.31
N THR A 100 -0.06 7.35 -15.07
CA THR A 100 0.63 8.42 -14.35
C THR A 100 2.14 8.20 -14.44
N ALA A 101 2.90 9.26 -14.70
CA ALA A 101 4.36 9.24 -14.67
C ALA A 101 4.85 9.95 -13.40
N VAL A 102 5.84 9.35 -12.75
CA VAL A 102 6.48 9.87 -11.55
C VAL A 102 7.98 9.95 -11.78
N CYS A 103 8.50 11.15 -11.90
CA CYS A 103 9.91 11.43 -12.16
C CYS A 103 10.69 11.63 -10.86
N HIS A 104 11.95 11.23 -10.84
CA HIS A 104 12.86 11.38 -9.71
C HIS A 104 14.22 11.93 -10.16
N THR A 105 14.75 12.87 -9.37
CA THR A 105 16.19 13.20 -9.39
C THR A 105 16.98 12.18 -8.59
N GLN A 106 18.31 12.23 -8.65
CA GLN A 106 19.16 11.37 -7.80
C GLN A 106 18.90 11.64 -6.32
N ARG A 107 18.73 12.90 -5.93
CA ARG A 107 18.40 13.25 -4.53
C ARG A 107 17.05 12.73 -4.07
N ASP A 108 16.05 12.68 -4.95
CA ASP A 108 14.75 12.08 -4.62
C ASP A 108 14.92 10.59 -4.32
N ILE A 109 15.75 9.89 -5.09
CA ILE A 109 16.07 8.46 -4.88
C ILE A 109 16.85 8.26 -3.59
N ASP A 110 17.85 9.07 -3.32
CA ASP A 110 18.67 8.96 -2.12
C ASP A 110 17.85 9.17 -0.83
N ARG A 111 16.94 10.15 -0.85
CA ARG A 111 15.99 10.40 0.25
C ARG A 111 15.01 9.25 0.43
N TRP A 112 14.49 8.72 -0.66
CA TRP A 112 13.60 7.56 -0.60
C TRP A 112 14.31 6.33 -0.05
N ALA A 113 15.54 6.05 -0.49
CA ALA A 113 16.36 4.97 0.06
C ALA A 113 16.59 5.14 1.58
N ASP A 114 16.80 6.38 2.04
CA ASP A 114 16.99 6.69 3.45
C ASP A 114 15.70 6.47 4.29
N ILE A 115 14.56 6.91 3.78
CA ILE A 115 13.23 6.64 4.40
C ILE A 115 13.01 5.12 4.56
N MET A 116 13.32 4.36 3.52
CA MET A 116 13.17 2.90 3.55
C MET A 116 14.14 2.23 4.51
N ALA A 117 15.41 2.68 4.54
CA ALA A 117 16.40 2.18 5.50
C ALA A 117 15.96 2.44 6.95
N ARG A 118 15.47 3.65 7.23
CA ARG A 118 14.91 4.04 8.53
C ARG A 118 13.71 3.18 8.93
N SER A 119 12.81 2.92 8.00
CA SER A 119 11.64 2.05 8.18
C SER A 119 12.05 0.61 8.52
N MET A 120 13.02 0.05 7.80
CA MET A 120 13.56 -1.27 8.06
C MET A 120 14.29 -1.35 9.40
N TYR A 121 15.07 -0.31 9.73
CA TYR A 121 15.76 -0.22 11.02
C TYR A 121 14.77 -0.19 12.18
N MET A 122 13.66 0.55 12.05
CA MET A 122 12.59 0.64 13.05
C MET A 122 12.02 -0.73 13.42
N VAL A 123 11.86 -1.64 12.47
CA VAL A 123 11.28 -2.97 12.70
C VAL A 123 12.31 -4.02 13.14
N GLY A 124 13.58 -3.66 13.24
CA GLY A 124 14.64 -4.51 13.77
C GLY A 124 15.54 -5.13 12.72
N LEU A 125 15.40 -4.77 11.44
CA LEU A 125 16.33 -5.20 10.40
C LEU A 125 17.67 -4.46 10.54
N ARG A 126 18.75 -5.17 10.26
CA ARG A 126 20.13 -4.67 10.41
C ARG A 126 21.00 -5.13 9.25
N LYS A 127 22.20 -4.60 9.15
CA LYS A 127 23.17 -4.88 8.06
C LYS A 127 23.53 -6.36 7.86
N HIS A 128 23.33 -7.20 8.87
CA HIS A 128 23.60 -8.63 8.79
C HIS A 128 22.42 -9.43 8.23
N ASP A 129 21.27 -8.78 7.98
CA ASP A 129 20.11 -9.44 7.41
C ASP A 129 20.25 -9.63 5.89
N VAL A 130 19.58 -10.65 5.39
CA VAL A 130 19.50 -10.97 3.97
C VAL A 130 18.07 -10.74 3.51
N MET A 131 17.88 -9.75 2.64
CA MET A 131 16.57 -9.39 2.08
C MET A 131 16.38 -10.09 0.74
N GLN A 132 15.39 -10.97 0.64
CA GLN A 132 14.93 -11.46 -0.67
C GLN A 132 13.75 -10.63 -1.14
N ASN A 133 13.94 -9.90 -2.23
CA ASN A 133 12.94 -9.01 -2.78
C ASN A 133 12.18 -9.71 -3.91
N MET A 134 10.97 -10.14 -3.60
CA MET A 134 10.09 -10.93 -4.48
C MET A 134 9.03 -10.08 -5.17
N MET A 135 9.12 -8.75 -5.07
CA MET A 135 8.26 -7.81 -5.81
C MET A 135 8.82 -7.58 -7.20
N THR A 136 7.93 -7.35 -8.16
CA THR A 136 8.30 -7.10 -9.55
C THR A 136 9.18 -5.84 -9.66
N TYR A 137 10.34 -6.00 -10.32
CA TYR A 137 11.18 -4.91 -10.80
C TYR A 137 10.69 -4.44 -12.17
N GLY A 138 10.64 -3.15 -12.38
CA GLY A 138 10.19 -2.59 -13.66
C GLY A 138 9.66 -1.16 -13.45
N MET A 139 8.57 -0.82 -14.10
CA MET A 139 7.99 0.52 -14.01
C MET A 139 7.37 0.85 -12.66
N PHE A 140 7.11 -0.16 -11.80
CA PHE A 140 6.53 0.01 -10.48
C PHE A 140 7.59 0.38 -9.43
N THR A 141 7.16 1.08 -8.38
CA THR A 141 8.05 1.56 -7.32
C THR A 141 8.40 0.48 -6.29
N GLY A 142 7.54 -0.55 -6.12
CA GLY A 142 7.61 -1.51 -5.02
C GLY A 142 8.97 -2.18 -4.90
N GLY A 143 9.42 -2.89 -5.94
CA GLY A 143 10.68 -3.63 -5.93
C GLY A 143 11.89 -2.74 -5.65
N LEU A 144 12.02 -1.64 -6.40
CA LEU A 144 13.18 -0.75 -6.30
C LEU A 144 13.27 0.00 -4.96
N GLY A 145 12.15 0.45 -4.40
CA GLY A 145 12.17 1.19 -3.14
C GLY A 145 12.74 0.38 -1.98
N VAL A 146 12.26 -0.85 -1.81
CA VAL A 146 12.76 -1.75 -0.77
C VAL A 146 14.20 -2.17 -1.04
N HIS A 147 14.55 -2.44 -2.30
CA HIS A 147 15.91 -2.77 -2.71
C HIS A 147 16.92 -1.71 -2.25
N TYR A 148 16.73 -0.46 -2.68
CA TYR A 148 17.66 0.62 -2.31
C TYR A 148 17.67 0.94 -0.82
N GLY A 149 16.53 0.79 -0.14
CA GLY A 149 16.48 0.95 1.32
C GLY A 149 17.30 -0.11 2.04
N ALA A 150 17.21 -1.35 1.62
CA ALA A 150 17.99 -2.45 2.18
C ALA A 150 19.50 -2.28 1.93
N GLU A 151 19.91 -1.92 0.69
CA GLU A 151 21.31 -1.59 0.38
C GLU A 151 21.81 -0.39 1.19
N ARG A 152 20.99 0.65 1.34
CA ARG A 152 21.30 1.82 2.17
C ARG A 152 21.52 1.47 3.64
N LEU A 153 20.79 0.48 4.16
CA LEU A 153 20.98 -0.08 5.50
C LEU A 153 22.21 -1.02 5.59
N GLY A 154 22.78 -1.38 4.47
CA GLY A 154 23.94 -2.28 4.37
C GLY A 154 23.59 -3.76 4.38
N MET A 155 22.34 -4.12 4.10
CA MET A 155 21.89 -5.50 4.00
C MET A 155 22.33 -6.13 2.67
N MET A 156 22.46 -7.46 2.65
CA MET A 156 22.53 -8.22 1.40
C MET A 156 21.14 -8.28 0.77
N VAL A 157 21.04 -7.95 -0.53
CA VAL A 157 19.78 -7.99 -1.26
C VAL A 157 19.81 -9.02 -2.37
N LEU A 158 18.84 -9.93 -2.40
CA LEU A 158 18.57 -10.81 -3.53
C LEU A 158 17.42 -10.23 -4.37
N PRO A 159 17.68 -9.64 -5.54
CA PRO A 159 16.67 -9.01 -6.39
C PRO A 159 15.99 -10.06 -7.28
N THR A 160 15.26 -11.00 -6.67
CA THR A 160 14.74 -12.18 -7.36
C THR A 160 13.52 -11.90 -8.22
N SER A 161 12.83 -10.77 -7.99
CA SER A 161 11.56 -10.43 -8.63
C SER A 161 10.45 -11.45 -8.34
N ALA A 162 9.29 -11.31 -8.95
CA ALA A 162 8.18 -12.25 -8.82
C ALA A 162 8.34 -13.47 -9.74
N GLY A 163 7.66 -14.57 -9.41
CA GLY A 163 7.61 -15.79 -10.22
C GLY A 163 8.68 -16.83 -9.88
N ASN A 164 8.60 -17.99 -10.55
CA ASN A 164 9.47 -19.16 -10.35
C ASN A 164 9.61 -19.57 -8.86
N THR A 165 8.52 -19.99 -8.26
CA THR A 165 8.39 -20.22 -6.81
C THR A 165 9.42 -21.23 -6.26
N GLU A 166 9.70 -22.31 -6.97
CA GLU A 166 10.69 -23.31 -6.54
C GLU A 166 12.10 -22.72 -6.48
N ARG A 167 12.47 -21.91 -7.48
CA ARG A 167 13.74 -21.17 -7.48
C ARG A 167 13.80 -20.19 -6.31
N GLN A 168 12.71 -19.50 -6.00
CA GLN A 168 12.64 -18.59 -4.86
C GLN A 168 12.96 -19.32 -3.55
N ILE A 169 12.33 -20.47 -3.32
CA ILE A 169 12.53 -21.30 -2.13
C ILE A 169 13.98 -21.81 -2.04
N ARG A 170 14.54 -22.24 -3.16
CA ARG A 170 15.94 -22.67 -3.20
C ARG A 170 16.88 -21.53 -2.82
N LEU A 171 16.71 -20.34 -3.38
CA LEU A 171 17.54 -19.18 -3.06
C LEU A 171 17.40 -18.74 -1.60
N MET A 172 16.20 -18.87 -0.99
CA MET A 172 16.04 -18.62 0.45
C MET A 172 16.97 -19.50 1.28
N ARG A 173 17.10 -20.78 0.92
CA ARG A 173 17.98 -21.72 1.61
C ARG A 173 19.45 -21.46 1.33
N ASP A 174 19.81 -21.27 0.05
CA ASP A 174 21.20 -21.12 -0.40
C ASP A 174 21.86 -19.88 0.21
N PHE A 175 21.10 -18.78 0.37
CA PHE A 175 21.62 -17.50 0.86
C PHE A 175 21.24 -17.18 2.29
N GLY A 176 20.49 -18.05 2.98
CA GLY A 176 20.07 -17.82 4.35
C GLY A 176 19.20 -16.57 4.49
N THR A 177 18.17 -16.43 3.64
CA THR A 177 17.25 -15.29 3.66
C THR A 177 16.61 -15.11 5.03
N THR A 178 16.72 -13.92 5.61
CA THR A 178 16.13 -13.58 6.92
C THR A 178 14.93 -12.66 6.82
N ALA A 179 14.77 -11.99 5.70
CA ALA A 179 13.66 -11.06 5.45
C ALA A 179 13.14 -11.19 4.01
N LEU A 180 11.82 -11.14 3.87
CA LEU A 180 11.13 -11.13 2.58
C LEU A 180 10.49 -9.76 2.32
N HIS A 181 10.47 -9.35 1.06
CA HIS A 181 9.54 -8.35 0.56
C HIS A 181 8.62 -9.00 -0.46
N ILE A 182 7.32 -9.12 -0.11
CA ILE A 182 6.39 -10.00 -0.79
C ILE A 182 4.95 -9.47 -0.68
N THR A 183 4.07 -9.80 -1.63
CA THR A 183 2.63 -9.55 -1.46
C THR A 183 2.00 -10.60 -0.54
N PRO A 184 0.97 -10.26 0.24
CA PRO A 184 0.23 -11.22 1.06
C PRO A 184 -0.25 -12.45 0.28
N THR A 185 -0.85 -12.23 -0.91
CA THR A 185 -1.34 -13.32 -1.77
C THR A 185 -0.22 -14.29 -2.17
N TYR A 186 0.95 -13.77 -2.56
CA TYR A 186 2.06 -14.63 -2.96
C TYR A 186 2.69 -15.35 -1.75
N ALA A 187 2.74 -14.72 -0.58
CA ALA A 187 3.18 -15.37 0.65
C ALA A 187 2.26 -16.54 1.05
N LEU A 188 0.94 -16.40 0.90
CA LEU A 188 -0.02 -17.48 1.10
C LEU A 188 0.16 -18.62 0.08
N HIS A 189 0.47 -18.30 -1.18
CA HIS A 189 0.78 -19.28 -2.21
C HIS A 189 2.02 -20.12 -1.84
N LEU A 190 3.07 -19.49 -1.30
CA LEU A 190 4.28 -20.19 -0.85
C LEU A 190 3.98 -21.30 0.18
N ILE A 191 2.99 -21.11 1.07
CA ILE A 191 2.60 -22.15 2.03
C ILE A 191 2.19 -23.42 1.31
N GLY A 192 1.33 -23.31 0.28
CA GLY A 192 0.87 -24.46 -0.49
C GLY A 192 1.98 -25.17 -1.26
N VAL A 193 2.89 -24.41 -1.88
CA VAL A 193 4.03 -24.97 -2.62
C VAL A 193 4.99 -25.70 -1.67
N LEU A 194 5.32 -25.10 -0.52
CA LEU A 194 6.19 -25.75 0.49
C LEU A 194 5.56 -27.02 1.03
N ALA A 195 4.25 -27.03 1.29
CA ALA A 195 3.53 -28.23 1.71
C ALA A 195 3.59 -29.33 0.65
N GLY A 196 3.39 -29.00 -0.64
CA GLY A 196 3.55 -29.93 -1.77
C GLY A 196 4.97 -30.49 -1.91
N MET A 197 5.99 -29.74 -1.46
CA MET A 197 7.39 -30.18 -1.40
C MET A 197 7.73 -30.97 -0.12
N GLY A 198 6.77 -31.20 0.78
CA GLY A 198 7.01 -31.82 2.10
C GLY A 198 7.92 -31.00 3.01
N SER A 199 7.98 -29.69 2.83
CA SER A 199 8.89 -28.78 3.55
C SER A 199 8.12 -27.91 4.53
N ASP A 200 8.59 -27.86 5.79
CA ASP A 200 8.05 -26.94 6.78
C ASP A 200 8.52 -25.50 6.45
N PRO A 201 7.59 -24.54 6.27
CA PRO A 201 7.97 -23.14 6.04
C PRO A 201 8.89 -22.55 7.11
N LYS A 202 8.77 -22.99 8.38
CA LYS A 202 9.62 -22.52 9.49
C LYS A 202 11.08 -22.93 9.32
N SER A 203 11.36 -24.02 8.58
CA SER A 203 12.73 -24.46 8.30
C SER A 203 13.55 -23.48 7.47
N LEU A 204 12.90 -22.50 6.83
CA LEU A 204 13.58 -21.45 6.06
C LEU A 204 14.26 -20.40 6.94
N GLY A 205 13.92 -20.32 8.24
CA GLY A 205 14.56 -19.38 9.18
C GLY A 205 14.28 -17.89 8.93
N ILE A 206 13.23 -17.59 8.16
CA ILE A 206 12.84 -16.21 7.86
C ILE A 206 12.28 -15.57 9.12
N ARG A 207 12.72 -14.34 9.43
CA ARG A 207 12.31 -13.62 10.64
C ARG A 207 11.28 -12.52 10.38
N TYR A 208 11.34 -11.92 9.18
CA TYR A 208 10.48 -10.80 8.80
C TYR A 208 9.91 -10.98 7.40
N ALA A 209 8.65 -10.57 7.22
CA ALA A 209 8.05 -10.38 5.92
C ALA A 209 7.50 -8.95 5.81
N ILE A 210 8.14 -8.12 5.00
CA ILE A 210 7.60 -6.81 4.61
C ILE A 210 6.52 -7.08 3.58
N ILE A 211 5.26 -6.81 3.95
CA ILE A 211 4.10 -7.03 3.10
C ILE A 211 3.54 -5.69 2.61
N GLY A 212 3.13 -5.65 1.36
CA GLY A 212 2.57 -4.44 0.76
C GLY A 212 2.07 -4.68 -0.66
N GLY A 213 1.65 -3.59 -1.32
CA GLY A 213 1.09 -3.62 -2.67
C GLY A 213 -0.39 -4.02 -2.73
N GLU A 214 -0.88 -4.74 -1.73
CA GLU A 214 -2.29 -5.13 -1.56
C GLU A 214 -2.64 -5.18 -0.07
N PRO A 215 -3.93 -5.11 0.30
CA PRO A 215 -4.37 -5.30 1.68
C PRO A 215 -4.01 -6.69 2.22
N CYS A 216 -3.78 -6.78 3.52
CA CYS A 216 -3.61 -8.05 4.22
C CYS A 216 -4.61 -8.10 5.39
N SER A 217 -5.58 -9.00 5.30
CA SER A 217 -6.55 -9.17 6.38
C SER A 217 -5.88 -9.72 7.66
N PRO A 218 -6.43 -9.42 8.86
CA PRO A 218 -5.90 -9.98 10.11
C PRO A 218 -5.82 -11.50 10.10
N THR A 219 -6.78 -12.17 9.48
CA THR A 219 -6.80 -13.65 9.34
C THR A 219 -5.68 -14.13 8.42
N ALA A 220 -5.47 -13.49 7.26
CA ALA A 220 -4.37 -13.83 6.35
C ALA A 220 -3.01 -13.62 7.04
N ARG A 221 -2.84 -12.50 7.74
CA ARG A 221 -1.66 -12.20 8.52
C ARG A 221 -1.35 -13.28 9.55
N LYS A 222 -2.34 -13.64 10.38
CA LYS A 222 -2.21 -14.68 11.39
C LYS A 222 -1.78 -16.03 10.78
N LYS A 223 -2.41 -16.41 9.66
CA LYS A 223 -2.06 -17.63 8.93
C LYS A 223 -0.62 -17.63 8.42
N LEU A 224 -0.14 -16.49 7.91
CA LEU A 224 1.24 -16.34 7.46
C LEU A 224 2.24 -16.47 8.62
N GLU A 225 1.98 -15.76 9.73
CA GLU A 225 2.84 -15.77 10.91
C GLU A 225 2.89 -17.13 11.58
N GLU A 226 1.77 -17.86 11.65
CA GLU A 226 1.70 -19.23 12.18
C GLU A 226 2.45 -20.23 11.29
N ALA A 227 2.34 -20.12 9.98
CA ALA A 227 2.97 -21.03 9.03
C ALA A 227 4.49 -20.87 8.98
N PHE A 228 4.98 -19.64 8.88
CA PHE A 228 6.42 -19.37 8.70
C PHE A 228 7.17 -19.09 10.01
N GLY A 229 6.48 -18.68 11.07
CA GLY A 229 7.11 -18.24 12.31
C GLY A 229 7.73 -16.85 12.22
N PHE A 230 7.59 -16.14 11.10
CA PHE A 230 8.07 -14.77 10.91
C PHE A 230 7.10 -13.74 11.49
N ARG A 231 7.57 -12.52 11.60
CA ARG A 231 6.73 -11.34 11.84
C ARG A 231 6.40 -10.67 10.52
N THR A 232 5.11 -10.44 10.25
CA THR A 232 4.69 -9.58 9.15
C THR A 232 4.81 -8.10 9.53
N VAL A 233 5.21 -7.28 8.56
CA VAL A 233 5.34 -5.83 8.70
C VAL A 233 4.63 -5.17 7.53
N ASN A 234 3.59 -4.42 7.81
CA ASN A 234 2.85 -3.69 6.77
C ASN A 234 3.65 -2.48 6.29
N CYS A 235 3.84 -2.37 4.98
CA CYS A 235 4.51 -1.27 4.31
C CYS A 235 3.52 -0.54 3.40
N PHE A 236 3.14 0.67 3.80
CA PHE A 236 2.28 1.55 3.02
C PHE A 236 3.10 2.44 2.09
N GLY A 237 2.60 2.63 0.90
CA GLY A 237 3.15 3.59 -0.05
C GLY A 237 2.42 3.56 -1.39
N LEU A 238 2.61 4.62 -2.14
CA LEU A 238 2.09 4.78 -3.49
C LEU A 238 3.15 5.46 -4.35
N SER A 239 3.15 5.20 -5.64
CA SER A 239 4.17 5.71 -6.56
C SER A 239 4.30 7.22 -6.49
N GLU A 240 3.18 7.91 -6.32
CA GLU A 240 3.08 9.36 -6.20
C GLU A 240 3.79 9.91 -4.95
N MET A 241 3.92 9.10 -3.89
CA MET A 241 4.60 9.44 -2.63
C MET A 241 5.95 8.72 -2.47
N ASN A 242 6.74 8.64 -3.51
CA ASN A 242 8.02 7.93 -3.65
C ASN A 242 7.90 6.39 -3.66
N GLY A 243 6.72 5.80 -3.52
CA GLY A 243 6.53 4.34 -3.47
C GLY A 243 6.47 3.80 -2.04
N PRO A 244 6.94 2.57 -1.78
CA PRO A 244 6.92 1.97 -0.45
C PRO A 244 7.71 2.81 0.56
N GLY A 245 7.30 2.76 1.83
CA GLY A 245 7.98 3.44 2.94
C GLY A 245 7.41 4.80 3.31
N ALA A 246 6.38 5.31 2.62
CA ALA A 246 5.66 6.51 3.08
C ALA A 246 5.09 6.29 4.48
N GLY A 247 4.59 5.07 4.75
CA GLY A 247 4.20 4.60 6.08
C GLY A 247 4.71 3.20 6.36
N PHE A 248 5.12 2.93 7.61
CA PHE A 248 5.66 1.65 7.99
C PHE A 248 5.18 1.22 9.37
N GLU A 249 4.83 -0.06 9.51
CA GLU A 249 4.19 -0.56 10.72
C GLU A 249 5.12 -0.50 11.94
N CYS A 250 4.59 0.08 13.02
CA CYS A 250 5.30 0.13 14.29
C CYS A 250 5.37 -1.26 14.96
N PRO A 251 6.56 -1.71 15.35
CA PRO A 251 6.70 -2.98 16.03
C PRO A 251 6.12 -3.01 17.45
N THR A 252 5.89 -1.87 18.09
CA THR A 252 5.50 -1.77 19.49
C THR A 252 3.98 -1.69 19.65
N ASP A 253 3.36 -0.65 19.08
CA ASP A 253 1.93 -0.37 19.31
C ASP A 253 1.09 -0.55 18.04
N GLY A 254 1.67 -1.09 16.96
CA GLY A 254 1.01 -1.16 15.67
C GLY A 254 0.74 0.22 15.05
N GLY A 255 -0.13 0.24 14.03
CA GLY A 255 -0.30 1.43 13.19
C GLY A 255 0.93 1.70 12.32
N LEU A 256 0.78 2.61 11.37
CA LEU A 256 1.84 2.96 10.44
C LEU A 256 2.40 4.33 10.79
N HIS A 257 3.68 4.42 11.19
CA HIS A 257 4.36 5.71 11.27
C HIS A 257 4.51 6.30 9.88
N LEU A 258 4.07 7.54 9.69
CA LEU A 258 4.32 8.35 8.51
C LEU A 258 5.44 9.35 8.81
N TRP A 259 6.43 9.40 7.94
CA TRP A 259 7.64 10.20 8.18
C TRP A 259 7.38 11.70 7.95
N GLU A 260 6.95 12.40 9.00
CA GLU A 260 6.50 13.80 8.94
C GLU A 260 7.59 14.81 8.57
N ASP A 261 8.83 14.42 8.69
CA ASP A 261 9.94 15.20 8.14
C ASP A 261 10.03 15.14 6.60
N HIS A 262 9.34 14.17 5.97
CA HIS A 262 9.24 14.04 4.51
C HIS A 262 7.84 14.29 3.96
N PHE A 263 6.81 14.23 4.82
CA PHE A 263 5.41 14.38 4.40
C PHE A 263 4.64 15.23 5.39
N ILE A 264 3.73 16.06 4.87
CA ILE A 264 2.64 16.61 5.69
C ILE A 264 1.43 15.68 5.45
N VAL A 265 0.75 15.34 6.53
CA VAL A 265 -0.35 14.38 6.57
C VAL A 265 -1.62 15.07 7.01
N GLU A 266 -2.69 14.93 6.25
CA GLU A 266 -4.03 15.39 6.59
C GLU A 266 -5.00 14.21 6.44
N ILE A 267 -6.02 14.14 7.28
CA ILE A 267 -7.21 13.30 7.05
C ILE A 267 -8.34 14.24 6.70
N ILE A 268 -9.03 13.99 5.62
CA ILE A 268 -10.14 14.83 5.16
C ILE A 268 -11.43 14.03 5.07
N ASP A 269 -12.56 14.71 5.19
CA ASP A 269 -13.82 14.19 4.74
C ASP A 269 -13.79 14.05 3.21
N PRO A 270 -14.05 12.86 2.65
CA PRO A 270 -13.90 12.61 1.21
C PRO A 270 -14.90 13.41 0.35
N ASP A 271 -16.05 13.80 0.91
CA ASP A 271 -17.11 14.51 0.19
C ASP A 271 -16.95 16.02 0.28
N THR A 272 -16.70 16.55 1.48
CA THR A 272 -16.57 18.01 1.70
C THR A 272 -15.16 18.53 1.48
N GLY A 273 -14.14 17.68 1.67
CA GLY A 273 -12.73 18.07 1.63
C GLY A 273 -12.26 18.79 2.91
N GLU A 274 -13.09 18.87 3.94
CA GLU A 274 -12.71 19.46 5.22
C GLU A 274 -11.70 18.58 5.97
N VAL A 275 -10.72 19.21 6.62
CA VAL A 275 -9.72 18.48 7.42
C VAL A 275 -10.37 18.01 8.72
N LEU A 276 -10.26 16.72 8.99
CA LEU A 276 -10.81 16.07 10.17
C LEU A 276 -9.78 16.03 11.32
N PRO A 277 -10.25 16.10 12.57
CA PRO A 277 -9.38 15.95 13.73
C PRO A 277 -8.84 14.51 13.85
N ALA A 278 -7.71 14.36 14.55
CA ALA A 278 -7.16 13.03 14.87
C ALA A 278 -8.23 12.12 15.52
N GLY A 279 -8.19 10.83 15.22
CA GLY A 279 -9.15 9.83 15.65
C GLY A 279 -10.41 9.72 14.78
N ARG A 280 -10.67 10.67 13.87
CA ARG A 280 -11.77 10.57 12.90
C ARG A 280 -11.29 9.89 11.62
N GLU A 281 -12.13 9.01 11.10
CA GLU A 281 -11.87 8.31 9.84
C GLU A 281 -12.18 9.22 8.65
N GLY A 282 -11.33 9.17 7.62
CA GLY A 282 -11.49 9.93 6.40
C GLY A 282 -10.44 9.54 5.36
N GLU A 283 -10.34 10.32 4.30
CA GLU A 283 -9.36 10.11 3.23
C GLU A 283 -8.00 10.70 3.60
N LEU A 284 -6.95 9.92 3.41
CA LEU A 284 -5.57 10.37 3.58
C LEU A 284 -5.18 11.33 2.46
N VAL A 285 -4.69 12.50 2.84
CA VAL A 285 -4.08 13.48 1.95
C VAL A 285 -2.64 13.72 2.37
N MET A 286 -1.73 13.71 1.39
CA MET A 286 -0.31 13.87 1.66
C MET A 286 0.30 14.99 0.82
N THR A 287 1.20 15.74 1.44
CA THR A 287 2.07 16.71 0.75
C THR A 287 3.50 16.22 0.87
N THR A 288 4.21 16.09 -0.25
CA THR A 288 5.63 15.73 -0.23
C THR A 288 6.47 16.93 0.20
N LEU A 289 7.47 16.68 1.02
CA LEU A 289 8.49 17.66 1.40
C LEU A 289 9.84 17.28 0.79
N GLN A 290 10.62 18.29 0.38
CA GLN A 290 11.97 18.12 -0.22
C GLN A 290 12.01 17.30 -1.54
N ARG A 291 10.89 16.98 -2.15
CA ARG A 291 10.89 16.34 -3.46
C ARG A 291 11.22 17.34 -4.54
N GLU A 292 12.22 17.02 -5.40
CA GLU A 292 12.75 17.95 -6.39
C GLU A 292 12.05 17.81 -7.74
N ALA A 293 11.96 16.58 -8.25
CA ALA A 293 11.46 16.36 -9.61
C ALA A 293 9.96 16.68 -9.73
N MET A 294 9.15 16.13 -8.84
CA MET A 294 7.69 16.26 -8.88
C MET A 294 7.11 16.47 -7.47
N PRO A 295 7.26 17.67 -6.87
CA PRO A 295 6.57 17.97 -5.62
C PRO A 295 5.06 17.82 -5.79
N LEU A 296 4.39 17.21 -4.81
CA LEU A 296 2.94 17.08 -4.79
C LEU A 296 2.40 17.76 -3.53
N LEU A 297 1.47 18.70 -3.72
CA LEU A 297 0.81 19.44 -2.65
C LEU A 297 -0.60 18.91 -2.48
N ARG A 298 -0.97 18.54 -1.26
CA ARG A 298 -2.29 18.03 -0.88
C ARG A 298 -2.83 16.96 -1.83
N TYR A 299 -2.02 15.94 -2.09
CA TYR A 299 -2.40 14.85 -2.98
C TYR A 299 -3.43 13.94 -2.31
N ARG A 300 -4.61 13.80 -2.93
CA ARG A 300 -5.66 12.87 -2.49
C ARG A 300 -5.26 11.45 -2.84
N THR A 301 -4.96 10.63 -1.82
CA THR A 301 -4.52 9.24 -2.03
C THR A 301 -5.67 8.30 -2.33
N ARG A 302 -6.88 8.69 -1.95
CA ARG A 302 -8.10 7.85 -1.94
C ARG A 302 -8.10 6.75 -0.89
N ASP A 303 -7.06 6.63 -0.08
CA ASP A 303 -6.95 5.64 0.98
C ASP A 303 -7.72 6.10 2.22
N LEU A 304 -8.58 5.23 2.77
CA LEU A 304 -9.37 5.51 3.97
C LEU A 304 -8.64 5.00 5.22
N THR A 305 -8.42 5.90 6.16
CA THR A 305 -7.74 5.64 7.42
C THR A 305 -8.08 6.72 8.45
N ARG A 306 -7.44 6.69 9.62
CA ARG A 306 -7.45 7.77 10.61
C ARG A 306 -6.10 7.92 11.29
N ILE A 307 -5.80 9.12 11.77
CA ILE A 307 -4.65 9.36 12.65
C ILE A 307 -4.94 8.77 14.02
N ILE A 308 -3.98 8.01 14.54
CA ILE A 308 -3.99 7.48 15.91
C ILE A 308 -3.49 8.60 16.83
N PRO A 309 -4.36 9.11 17.75
CA PRO A 309 -4.00 10.27 18.57
C PRO A 309 -3.00 9.94 19.69
N GLU A 310 -2.92 8.68 20.12
CA GLU A 310 -2.09 8.25 21.22
C GLU A 310 -0.61 8.25 20.81
N GLN A 311 0.24 8.74 21.73
CA GLN A 311 1.68 8.68 21.55
C GLN A 311 2.17 7.22 21.53
N CYS A 312 3.09 6.90 20.61
CA CYS A 312 3.65 5.56 20.51
C CYS A 312 4.70 5.30 21.59
N ARG A 313 4.59 4.14 22.26
CA ARG A 313 5.58 3.67 23.25
C ARG A 313 6.95 3.34 22.64
N CYS A 314 7.06 3.28 21.30
CA CYS A 314 8.37 3.14 20.65
C CYS A 314 9.26 4.39 20.79
N GLY A 315 8.72 5.50 21.32
CA GLY A 315 9.42 6.78 21.51
C GLY A 315 9.48 7.66 20.26
N ARG A 316 9.06 7.21 19.09
CA ARG A 316 8.95 8.05 17.90
C ARG A 316 7.78 9.02 18.04
N THR A 317 8.02 10.24 17.61
CA THR A 317 7.04 11.33 17.70
C THR A 317 6.26 11.56 16.40
N HIS A 318 6.65 10.89 15.33
CA HIS A 318 5.94 10.91 14.06
C HIS A 318 4.50 10.37 14.20
N VAL A 319 3.58 11.01 13.48
CA VAL A 319 2.18 10.58 13.43
C VAL A 319 2.05 9.11 13.01
N ARG A 320 1.08 8.42 13.61
CA ARG A 320 0.68 7.09 13.17
C ARG A 320 -0.73 7.12 12.60
N ILE A 321 -0.93 6.34 11.56
CA ILE A 321 -2.27 6.05 11.03
C ILE A 321 -2.63 4.59 11.26
N GLU A 322 -3.92 4.29 11.29
CA GLU A 322 -4.38 2.90 11.21
C GLU A 322 -3.99 2.28 9.84
N PRO A 323 -3.91 0.94 9.76
CA PRO A 323 -3.81 0.29 8.46
C PRO A 323 -4.90 0.77 7.51
N ILE A 324 -4.57 0.93 6.24
CA ILE A 324 -5.54 1.32 5.21
C ILE A 324 -6.66 0.28 5.17
N LYS A 325 -7.89 0.73 5.39
CA LYS A 325 -9.08 -0.13 5.43
C LYS A 325 -9.61 -0.43 4.02
N ALA A 326 -9.67 0.61 3.21
CA ALA A 326 -10.21 0.55 1.85
C ALA A 326 -9.73 1.77 1.06
N ARG A 327 -10.11 1.83 -0.20
CA ARG A 327 -9.97 3.03 -1.03
C ARG A 327 -11.34 3.62 -1.35
N SER A 328 -11.47 4.92 -1.30
CA SER A 328 -12.73 5.60 -1.64
C SER A 328 -13.12 5.41 -3.12
N ASP A 329 -12.13 5.16 -4.01
CA ASP A 329 -12.35 4.88 -5.43
C ASP A 329 -12.49 3.37 -5.76
N ASP A 330 -12.26 2.46 -4.80
CA ASP A 330 -12.58 1.03 -4.92
C ASP A 330 -13.96 0.70 -4.32
N MET A 331 -14.65 1.72 -3.82
CA MET A 331 -16.00 1.58 -3.29
C MET A 331 -16.99 1.26 -4.42
N LEU A 332 -17.73 0.19 -4.23
CA LEU A 332 -18.77 -0.24 -5.14
C LEU A 332 -20.13 0.16 -4.56
N ILE A 333 -20.94 0.85 -5.34
CA ILE A 333 -22.32 1.12 -4.96
C ILE A 333 -23.19 0.04 -5.59
N LEU A 334 -23.82 -0.76 -4.75
CA LEU A 334 -24.68 -1.87 -5.15
C LEU A 334 -26.03 -1.74 -4.44
N GLY A 335 -27.09 -1.46 -5.20
CA GLY A 335 -28.43 -1.27 -4.63
C GLY A 335 -28.49 -0.18 -3.55
N GLY A 336 -27.66 0.87 -3.64
CA GLY A 336 -27.58 1.97 -2.67
C GLY A 336 -26.69 1.67 -1.45
N VAL A 337 -26.01 0.53 -1.40
CA VAL A 337 -25.10 0.16 -0.32
C VAL A 337 -23.65 0.29 -0.79
N ASN A 338 -22.81 0.90 0.04
CA ASN A 338 -21.37 1.00 -0.20
C ASN A 338 -20.69 -0.31 0.20
N VAL A 339 -20.00 -0.95 -0.76
CA VAL A 339 -19.31 -2.23 -0.59
C VAL A 339 -17.85 -2.08 -0.96
N TYR A 340 -16.97 -2.58 -0.11
CA TYR A 340 -15.54 -2.64 -0.39
C TYR A 340 -15.10 -4.09 -0.60
N PRO A 341 -14.32 -4.42 -1.65
CA PRO A 341 -13.80 -5.77 -1.87
C PRO A 341 -13.06 -6.36 -0.67
N SER A 342 -12.38 -5.51 0.12
CA SER A 342 -11.68 -5.91 1.34
C SER A 342 -12.60 -6.51 2.42
N GLN A 343 -13.85 -6.06 2.51
CA GLN A 343 -14.84 -6.62 3.43
C GLN A 343 -15.19 -8.07 3.04
N VAL A 344 -15.39 -8.30 1.73
CA VAL A 344 -15.65 -9.65 1.20
C VAL A 344 -14.45 -10.56 1.44
N GLU A 345 -13.23 -10.08 1.19
CA GLU A 345 -12.00 -10.84 1.44
C GLU A 345 -11.88 -11.27 2.90
N GLN A 346 -12.13 -10.35 3.83
CA GLN A 346 -12.06 -10.62 5.27
C GLN A 346 -13.01 -11.78 5.65
N VAL A 347 -14.22 -11.78 5.13
CA VAL A 347 -15.19 -12.86 5.37
C VAL A 347 -14.72 -14.17 4.77
N LEU A 348 -14.32 -14.17 3.48
CA LEU A 348 -13.89 -15.39 2.78
C LEU A 348 -12.69 -16.05 3.46
N MET A 349 -11.70 -15.27 3.87
CA MET A 349 -10.47 -15.78 4.52
C MET A 349 -10.72 -16.36 5.93
N ALA A 350 -11.88 -16.14 6.54
CA ALA A 350 -12.27 -16.75 7.80
C ALA A 350 -12.75 -18.22 7.65
N PHE A 351 -13.05 -18.66 6.42
CA PHE A 351 -13.47 -20.03 6.17
C PHE A 351 -12.26 -20.94 5.91
N PRO A 352 -12.03 -21.98 6.72
CA PRO A 352 -10.88 -22.87 6.54
C PRO A 352 -10.93 -23.65 5.22
N GLU A 353 -12.10 -23.89 4.67
CA GLU A 353 -12.34 -24.62 3.41
C GLU A 353 -12.00 -23.76 2.17
N VAL A 354 -11.97 -22.43 2.31
CA VAL A 354 -11.74 -21.49 1.21
C VAL A 354 -10.26 -21.41 0.86
N GLY A 355 -9.96 -21.37 -0.43
CA GLY A 355 -8.63 -21.10 -0.99
C GLY A 355 -8.27 -19.61 -0.94
N ASN A 356 -7.16 -19.26 -1.54
CA ASN A 356 -6.66 -17.88 -1.53
C ASN A 356 -7.11 -17.07 -2.77
N ASN A 357 -7.72 -17.74 -3.76
CA ASN A 357 -8.12 -17.11 -5.01
C ASN A 357 -9.63 -16.94 -5.08
N TRP A 358 -10.06 -15.73 -5.37
CA TRP A 358 -11.46 -15.36 -5.48
C TRP A 358 -11.64 -14.11 -6.33
N VAL A 359 -12.83 -13.92 -6.88
CA VAL A 359 -13.18 -12.75 -7.68
C VAL A 359 -14.67 -12.40 -7.50
N MET A 360 -14.96 -11.11 -7.45
CA MET A 360 -16.30 -10.55 -7.43
C MET A 360 -16.69 -10.12 -8.84
N VAL A 361 -17.79 -10.65 -9.36
CA VAL A 361 -18.35 -10.29 -10.66
C VAL A 361 -19.63 -9.51 -10.44
N LEU A 362 -19.68 -8.29 -10.97
CA LEU A 362 -20.85 -7.43 -10.93
C LEU A 362 -21.55 -7.47 -12.29
N THR A 363 -22.86 -7.68 -12.27
CA THR A 363 -23.73 -7.63 -13.46
C THR A 363 -24.97 -6.80 -13.14
N ARG A 364 -25.65 -6.31 -14.17
CA ARG A 364 -26.94 -5.62 -14.01
C ARG A 364 -27.98 -6.36 -14.85
N ARG A 365 -29.09 -6.74 -14.24
CA ARG A 365 -30.23 -7.30 -14.93
C ARG A 365 -31.50 -6.53 -14.54
N GLU A 366 -32.25 -6.06 -15.51
CA GLU A 366 -33.52 -5.34 -15.29
C GLU A 366 -33.36 -4.20 -14.27
N SER A 367 -32.28 -3.42 -14.41
CA SER A 367 -31.91 -2.31 -13.49
C SER A 367 -31.50 -2.72 -12.08
N LEU A 368 -31.38 -4.01 -11.77
CA LEU A 368 -30.91 -4.51 -10.48
C LEU A 368 -29.46 -4.98 -10.56
N ASP A 369 -28.62 -4.44 -9.71
CA ASP A 369 -27.24 -4.88 -9.57
C ASP A 369 -27.19 -6.25 -8.88
N LYS A 370 -26.44 -7.18 -9.47
CA LYS A 370 -26.16 -8.51 -8.92
C LYS A 370 -24.68 -8.67 -8.67
N MET A 371 -24.35 -9.27 -7.54
CA MET A 371 -22.99 -9.61 -7.16
C MET A 371 -22.83 -11.13 -7.09
N THR A 372 -21.89 -11.65 -7.85
CA THR A 372 -21.47 -13.05 -7.78
C THR A 372 -20.04 -13.12 -7.26
N ILE A 373 -19.82 -13.88 -6.20
CA ILE A 373 -18.51 -14.14 -5.63
C ILE A 373 -18.10 -15.54 -6.10
N ARG A 374 -17.08 -15.62 -6.95
CA ARG A 374 -16.45 -16.87 -7.36
C ARG A 374 -15.23 -17.10 -6.48
N VAL A 375 -15.19 -18.21 -5.77
CA VAL A 375 -14.14 -18.52 -4.80
C VAL A 375 -13.63 -19.93 -4.97
N GLU A 376 -12.32 -20.09 -5.08
CA GLU A 376 -11.67 -21.40 -5.08
C GLU A 376 -11.74 -22.02 -3.68
N ILE A 377 -12.10 -23.29 -3.62
CA ILE A 377 -12.04 -24.07 -2.39
C ILE A 377 -10.78 -24.94 -2.39
N LYS A 378 -10.31 -25.31 -1.21
CA LYS A 378 -9.14 -26.16 -1.10
C LYS A 378 -9.43 -27.57 -1.63
N PRO A 379 -8.42 -28.29 -2.16
CA PRO A 379 -8.60 -29.66 -2.64
C PRO A 379 -9.25 -30.58 -1.61
N GLU A 380 -8.89 -30.45 -0.34
CA GLU A 380 -9.41 -31.27 0.76
C GLU A 380 -10.89 -31.01 1.06
N ALA A 381 -11.39 -29.82 0.71
CA ALA A 381 -12.78 -29.45 0.86
C ALA A 381 -13.63 -29.82 -0.36
N PHE A 382 -12.98 -30.13 -1.50
CA PHE A 382 -13.65 -30.55 -2.74
C PHE A 382 -13.95 -32.05 -2.72
N THR A 383 -14.81 -32.49 -1.80
CA THR A 383 -15.10 -33.91 -1.52
C THR A 383 -16.05 -34.57 -2.54
N GLY A 384 -16.63 -33.80 -3.48
CA GLY A 384 -17.68 -34.29 -4.38
C GLY A 384 -19.06 -34.43 -3.71
N ASP A 385 -19.17 -34.23 -2.40
CA ASP A 385 -20.47 -34.22 -1.71
C ASP A 385 -21.22 -32.89 -1.95
N VAL A 386 -22.20 -32.97 -2.81
CA VAL A 386 -23.02 -31.80 -3.23
C VAL A 386 -23.69 -31.13 -2.03
N LYS A 387 -24.11 -31.90 -1.00
CA LYS A 387 -24.77 -31.33 0.17
C LYS A 387 -23.80 -30.52 1.04
N GLN A 388 -22.59 -31.00 1.22
CA GLN A 388 -21.54 -30.26 1.95
C GLN A 388 -21.14 -28.99 1.22
N LEU A 389 -20.97 -29.06 -0.10
CA LEU A 389 -20.65 -27.88 -0.92
C LEU A 389 -21.78 -26.85 -0.92
N GLN A 390 -23.05 -27.29 -0.97
CA GLN A 390 -24.19 -26.39 -0.83
C GLN A 390 -24.21 -25.72 0.55
N ALA A 391 -24.01 -26.48 1.62
CA ALA A 391 -23.96 -25.94 2.98
C ALA A 391 -22.81 -24.91 3.15
N LEU A 392 -21.64 -25.17 2.59
CA LEU A 392 -20.52 -24.24 2.60
C LEU A 392 -20.85 -22.95 1.84
N ARG A 393 -21.41 -23.08 0.64
CA ARG A 393 -21.86 -21.94 -0.18
C ARG A 393 -22.84 -21.04 0.59
N ASP A 394 -23.84 -21.66 1.23
CA ASP A 394 -24.87 -20.93 1.93
C ASP A 394 -24.32 -20.26 3.22
N ARG A 395 -23.39 -20.90 3.90
CA ARG A 395 -22.65 -20.30 5.04
C ARG A 395 -21.85 -19.07 4.60
N ILE A 396 -21.12 -19.16 3.48
CA ILE A 396 -20.34 -18.04 2.94
C ILE A 396 -21.28 -16.90 2.53
N ALA A 397 -22.36 -17.20 1.79
CA ALA A 397 -23.34 -16.20 1.36
C ALA A 397 -23.97 -15.48 2.56
N HIS A 398 -24.33 -16.22 3.62
CA HIS A 398 -24.89 -15.67 4.85
C HIS A 398 -23.88 -14.75 5.58
N ALA A 399 -22.63 -15.19 5.71
CA ALA A 399 -21.59 -14.42 6.37
C ALA A 399 -21.26 -13.12 5.62
N VAL A 400 -21.13 -13.19 4.28
CA VAL A 400 -20.91 -12.01 3.45
C VAL A 400 -22.10 -11.06 3.55
N LYS A 401 -23.34 -11.56 3.50
CA LYS A 401 -24.54 -10.75 3.66
C LYS A 401 -24.54 -10.04 5.03
N GLY A 402 -24.09 -10.71 6.09
CA GLY A 402 -23.97 -10.10 7.43
C GLY A 402 -23.02 -8.93 7.48
N GLU A 403 -21.92 -8.99 6.68
CA GLU A 403 -20.89 -7.94 6.65
C GLU A 403 -21.29 -6.76 5.76
N ILE A 404 -21.77 -7.03 4.55
CA ILE A 404 -21.99 -5.98 3.53
C ILE A 404 -23.46 -5.63 3.28
N LEU A 405 -24.40 -6.27 3.99
CA LEU A 405 -25.85 -6.07 3.89
C LEU A 405 -26.46 -6.36 2.51
N ILE A 406 -25.71 -6.99 1.61
CA ILE A 406 -26.16 -7.41 0.28
C ILE A 406 -26.13 -8.93 0.20
N ASN A 407 -27.11 -9.49 -0.50
CA ASN A 407 -27.21 -10.93 -0.69
C ASN A 407 -26.38 -11.35 -1.92
N PRO A 408 -25.17 -11.90 -1.76
CA PRO A 408 -24.36 -12.32 -2.89
C PRO A 408 -24.84 -13.67 -3.45
N GLN A 409 -24.62 -13.88 -4.73
CA GLN A 409 -24.53 -15.22 -5.29
C GLN A 409 -23.11 -15.74 -5.04
N VAL A 410 -22.96 -16.95 -4.50
CA VAL A 410 -21.63 -17.56 -4.27
C VAL A 410 -21.49 -18.77 -5.20
N GLU A 411 -20.37 -18.81 -5.92
CA GLU A 411 -19.95 -19.92 -6.77
C GLU A 411 -18.66 -20.50 -6.21
N LEU A 412 -18.74 -21.72 -5.70
CA LEU A 412 -17.55 -22.49 -5.32
C LEU A 412 -16.95 -23.09 -6.59
N VAL A 413 -15.68 -22.84 -6.82
CA VAL A 413 -14.96 -23.31 -8.01
C VAL A 413 -13.78 -24.18 -7.63
N GLU A 414 -13.36 -25.03 -8.55
CA GLU A 414 -12.23 -25.94 -8.36
C GLU A 414 -10.91 -25.19 -8.13
N PRO A 415 -9.97 -25.76 -7.37
CA PRO A 415 -8.64 -25.21 -7.22
C PRO A 415 -7.96 -24.99 -8.59
N GLY A 416 -7.36 -23.80 -8.79
CA GLY A 416 -6.66 -23.45 -10.02
C GLY A 416 -7.57 -23.11 -11.21
N SER A 417 -8.89 -22.98 -11.01
CA SER A 417 -9.84 -22.64 -12.08
C SER A 417 -9.95 -21.13 -12.33
N LEU A 418 -9.56 -20.30 -11.35
CA LEU A 418 -9.45 -18.87 -11.54
C LEU A 418 -8.05 -18.52 -12.06
N PRO A 419 -7.91 -17.45 -12.86
CA PRO A 419 -6.60 -17.02 -13.34
C PRO A 419 -5.61 -16.78 -12.20
N GLU A 420 -4.38 -17.26 -12.34
CA GLU A 420 -3.32 -16.89 -11.40
C GLU A 420 -3.09 -15.38 -11.41
N MET A 421 -3.16 -14.77 -10.24
CA MET A 421 -2.95 -13.35 -10.10
C MET A 421 -1.47 -13.07 -9.80
N VAL A 422 -0.72 -12.75 -10.85
CA VAL A 422 0.68 -12.31 -10.74
C VAL A 422 0.70 -10.80 -10.46
N GLY A 423 1.25 -10.40 -9.33
CA GLY A 423 1.28 -9.00 -8.88
C GLY A 423 0.02 -8.59 -8.10
N LYS A 424 -0.47 -7.36 -8.31
CA LYS A 424 -1.67 -6.86 -7.61
C LYS A 424 -2.93 -7.55 -8.13
N ALA A 425 -3.64 -8.26 -7.24
CA ALA A 425 -4.85 -9.00 -7.58
C ALA A 425 -6.01 -8.08 -8.02
N LYS A 426 -6.59 -8.33 -9.20
CA LYS A 426 -7.81 -7.66 -9.65
C LYS A 426 -9.02 -8.45 -9.14
N ARG A 427 -9.54 -8.07 -7.99
CA ARG A 427 -10.64 -8.78 -7.30
C ARG A 427 -12.05 -8.48 -7.84
N VAL A 428 -12.21 -7.44 -8.66
CA VAL A 428 -13.51 -7.00 -9.19
C VAL A 428 -13.53 -7.04 -10.69
N ILE A 429 -14.57 -7.68 -11.25
CA ILE A 429 -14.94 -7.67 -12.67
C ILE A 429 -16.31 -7.00 -12.76
N ASP A 430 -16.33 -5.73 -13.12
CA ASP A 430 -17.57 -4.99 -13.32
C ASP A 430 -18.02 -5.12 -14.76
N ARG A 431 -19.20 -5.72 -14.97
CA ARG A 431 -19.85 -5.94 -16.27
C ARG A 431 -21.17 -5.17 -16.37
N ARG A 432 -21.45 -4.23 -15.48
CA ARG A 432 -22.74 -3.51 -15.44
C ARG A 432 -22.98 -2.59 -16.62
N GLU A 433 -21.91 -2.16 -17.30
CA GLU A 433 -21.98 -1.29 -18.49
C GLU A 433 -21.90 -2.10 -19.82
N ALA A 434 -21.75 -3.42 -19.75
CA ALA A 434 -21.55 -4.27 -20.93
C ALA A 434 -22.83 -4.93 -21.46
N GLU A 435 -24.01 -4.60 -20.90
CA GLU A 435 -25.33 -5.10 -21.33
C GLU A 435 -26.25 -3.98 -21.83
#